data_c63bd082eddf2a1ac4d2aa2377b179e5
#
_entry.id   c63bd082eddf2a1ac4d2aa2377b179e5
#
_cell.length_a   1.000
_cell.length_b   1.000
_cell.length_c   1.000
_cell.angle_alpha   90.00
_cell.angle_beta   90.00
_cell.angle_gamma   90.00
#
_symmetry.space_group_name_H-M   'P 1'
#
loop_
_entity.id
_entity.type
_entity.pdbx_description
1 polymer ?
#
loop_
_entity_poly.entity_id
_entity_poly.type
_entity_poly.pdbx_seq_one_letter_code
_entity_poly.pdbx_strand_id
1 'polypeptide(L)'
;NTTDFPFKVEMETDLTIPDNLQLYTFEMGNVNDFQYPFRTLTKVSSHFLMNGSSILPPLALNIKGGDTVFDACSSPGGKALLMLQTHLPQLVVSNDLMESRANKVRKMMKQYIYDFSSKFDNHRCIIREGDARVTNEYESYDKVLVDVPCTTDRHAVNENDNNIFKPTRIKERLRLPEMQAAILVNCMRLLKPGGDIVYSTCS
;
A
#
# COMPACT_ATOMS: atom_id res chain seq x y z
N ASN A 1 -7.94 12.79 -26.73
CA ASN A 1 -8.54 13.93 -26.03
C ASN A 1 -10.04 13.90 -26.27
N THR A 2 -10.77 13.26 -25.36
CA THR A 2 -12.22 13.39 -25.32
C THR A 2 -12.53 14.71 -24.64
N THR A 3 -13.26 15.57 -25.31
CA THR A 3 -13.68 16.91 -24.86
C THR A 3 -14.56 16.91 -23.59
N ASP A 4 -14.84 15.74 -23.04
CA ASP A 4 -15.76 15.55 -21.91
C ASP A 4 -15.04 15.22 -20.58
N PHE A 5 -13.71 15.24 -20.52
CA PHE A 5 -12.99 15.02 -19.28
C PHE A 5 -12.58 16.36 -18.66
N PRO A 6 -13.24 16.79 -17.57
CA PRO A 6 -13.08 18.15 -17.03
C PRO A 6 -11.76 18.34 -16.26
N PHE A 7 -10.94 17.30 -16.12
CA PHE A 7 -9.71 17.36 -15.35
C PHE A 7 -8.49 17.57 -16.26
N LYS A 8 -7.59 18.45 -15.82
CA LYS A 8 -6.29 18.62 -16.46
C LYS A 8 -5.41 17.41 -16.11
N VAL A 9 -4.95 16.71 -17.12
CA VAL A 9 -3.94 15.65 -16.94
C VAL A 9 -2.57 16.31 -16.91
N GLU A 10 -1.88 16.21 -15.79
CA GLU A 10 -0.50 16.62 -15.64
C GLU A 10 0.40 15.39 -15.62
N MET A 11 1.53 15.48 -16.32
CA MET A 11 2.56 14.45 -16.24
C MET A 11 3.42 14.74 -15.03
N GLU A 12 3.53 13.76 -14.13
CA GLU A 12 4.50 13.83 -13.05
C GLU A 12 5.91 13.66 -13.65
N THR A 13 6.77 14.62 -13.40
CA THR A 13 8.07 14.67 -14.06
C THR A 13 9.15 13.91 -13.30
N ASP A 14 9.08 13.84 -11.96
CA ASP A 14 10.11 13.22 -11.13
C ASP A 14 9.56 12.52 -9.89
N LEU A 15 9.75 11.19 -9.81
CA LEU A 15 9.59 10.44 -8.57
C LEU A 15 10.85 10.64 -7.72
N THR A 16 10.71 11.27 -6.57
CA THR A 16 11.81 11.43 -5.63
C THR A 16 11.82 10.30 -4.60
N ILE A 17 13.00 9.72 -4.36
CA ILE A 17 13.20 8.77 -3.26
C ILE A 17 13.61 9.58 -2.04
N PRO A 18 12.85 9.53 -0.92
CA PRO A 18 13.22 10.20 0.31
C PRO A 18 14.60 9.76 0.83
N ASP A 19 15.40 10.68 1.34
CA ASP A 19 16.79 10.42 1.78
C ASP A 19 16.91 9.30 2.83
N ASN A 20 15.89 9.13 3.67
CA ASN A 20 15.86 8.11 4.71
C ASN A 20 15.51 6.70 4.18
N LEU A 21 15.07 6.60 2.92
CA LEU A 21 14.66 5.34 2.33
C LEU A 21 15.79 4.75 1.50
N GLN A 22 16.28 3.58 1.90
CA GLN A 22 17.31 2.86 1.15
C GLN A 22 16.66 1.78 0.29
N LEU A 23 16.73 1.97 -1.02
CA LEU A 23 16.23 1.02 -2.02
C LEU A 23 17.42 0.43 -2.79
N TYR A 24 17.44 -0.89 -2.89
CA TYR A 24 18.45 -1.62 -3.63
C TYR A 24 17.80 -2.46 -4.72
N THR A 25 18.31 -2.38 -5.91
CA THR A 25 17.89 -3.20 -7.06
C THR A 25 19.11 -3.80 -7.72
N PHE A 26 18.94 -4.93 -8.38
CA PHE A 26 19.93 -5.41 -9.33
C PHE A 26 19.91 -4.59 -10.62
N GLU A 27 21.00 -4.60 -11.35
CA GLU A 27 21.09 -4.05 -12.70
C GLU A 27 20.10 -4.77 -13.63
N MET A 28 19.65 -4.06 -14.65
CA MET A 28 18.75 -4.61 -15.65
C MET A 28 19.38 -5.83 -16.33
N GLY A 29 18.62 -6.92 -16.42
CA GLY A 29 19.08 -8.20 -16.98
C GLY A 29 19.78 -9.13 -15.98
N ASN A 30 20.02 -8.70 -14.76
CA ASN A 30 20.50 -9.59 -13.70
C ASN A 30 19.37 -10.48 -13.22
N VAL A 31 19.59 -11.79 -13.23
CA VAL A 31 18.61 -12.82 -12.83
C VAL A 31 18.84 -13.36 -11.42
N ASN A 32 19.78 -12.79 -10.67
CA ASN A 32 20.03 -13.20 -9.30
C ASN A 32 18.91 -12.71 -8.36
N ASP A 33 18.65 -13.48 -7.32
CA ASP A 33 17.78 -13.11 -6.23
C ASP A 33 18.55 -12.50 -5.06
N PHE A 34 17.93 -11.60 -4.33
CA PHE A 34 18.45 -11.14 -3.05
C PHE A 34 18.44 -12.29 -2.03
N GLN A 35 19.41 -12.30 -1.15
CA GLN A 35 19.42 -13.23 -0.02
C GLN A 35 18.17 -13.05 0.85
N TYR A 36 17.72 -14.15 1.46
CA TYR A 36 16.62 -14.05 2.41
C TYR A 36 16.96 -13.16 3.61
N PRO A 37 16.01 -12.36 4.11
CA PRO A 37 16.23 -11.51 5.27
C PRO A 37 16.64 -12.35 6.49
N PHE A 38 17.70 -11.95 7.16
CA PHE A 38 18.16 -12.56 8.42
C PHE A 38 17.80 -11.66 9.61
N ARG A 39 17.74 -12.24 10.81
CA ARG A 39 17.49 -11.46 12.02
C ARG A 39 18.76 -10.76 12.48
N THR A 40 18.64 -9.47 12.72
CA THR A 40 19.70 -8.63 13.27
C THR A 40 19.83 -8.77 14.79
N LEU A 41 20.83 -8.15 15.39
CA LEU A 41 21.02 -8.09 16.85
C LEU A 41 19.83 -7.43 17.55
N THR A 42 19.14 -6.50 16.90
CA THR A 42 17.92 -5.84 17.41
C THR A 42 16.66 -6.69 17.23
N LYS A 43 16.80 -7.94 16.76
CA LYS A 43 15.72 -8.91 16.51
C LYS A 43 14.73 -8.52 15.40
N VAL A 44 15.01 -7.46 14.64
CA VAL A 44 14.27 -7.16 13.41
C VAL A 44 14.96 -7.77 12.20
N SER A 45 14.23 -7.95 11.11
CA SER A 45 14.78 -8.44 9.85
C SER A 45 15.67 -7.38 9.19
N SER A 46 16.75 -7.82 8.55
CA SER A 46 17.77 -6.96 7.95
C SER A 46 17.26 -6.09 6.80
N HIS A 47 16.35 -6.62 5.99
CA HIS A 47 15.77 -5.94 4.83
C HIS A 47 14.44 -6.58 4.46
N PHE A 48 13.63 -5.88 3.66
CA PHE A 48 12.36 -6.35 3.15
C PHE A 48 12.45 -6.57 1.64
N LEU A 49 12.16 -7.80 1.19
CA LEU A 49 12.06 -8.12 -0.22
C LEU A 49 10.72 -7.67 -0.77
N MET A 50 10.74 -6.77 -1.74
CA MET A 50 9.54 -6.17 -2.31
C MET A 50 9.59 -6.22 -3.84
N ASN A 51 8.44 -6.41 -4.48
CA ASN A 51 8.34 -6.25 -5.92
C ASN A 51 8.57 -4.77 -6.27
N GLY A 52 9.43 -4.49 -7.26
CA GLY A 52 9.76 -3.13 -7.66
C GLY A 52 8.54 -2.28 -8.03
N SER A 53 7.53 -2.86 -8.71
CA SER A 53 6.28 -2.15 -9.02
C SER A 53 5.47 -1.75 -7.78
N SER A 54 5.62 -2.45 -6.66
CA SER A 54 4.94 -2.13 -5.40
C SER A 54 5.55 -0.96 -4.65
N ILE A 55 6.73 -0.51 -5.06
CA ILE A 55 7.40 0.67 -4.49
C ILE A 55 6.82 1.96 -5.07
N LEU A 56 6.38 1.93 -6.33
CA LEU A 56 5.93 3.13 -7.05
C LEU A 56 4.72 3.82 -6.42
N PRO A 57 3.63 3.12 -6.01
CA PRO A 57 2.47 3.80 -5.45
C PRO A 57 2.75 4.60 -4.16
N PRO A 58 3.50 4.09 -3.17
CA PRO A 58 3.92 4.89 -2.02
C PRO A 58 4.80 6.09 -2.37
N LEU A 59 5.69 5.98 -3.37
CA LEU A 59 6.51 7.10 -3.82
C LEU A 59 5.67 8.15 -4.55
N ALA A 60 4.73 7.72 -5.41
CA ALA A 60 3.82 8.61 -6.13
C ALA A 60 2.89 9.41 -5.21
N LEU A 61 2.62 8.93 -3.99
CA LEU A 61 1.90 9.69 -2.97
C LEU A 61 2.61 10.98 -2.55
N ASN A 62 3.92 11.09 -2.81
CA ASN A 62 4.71 12.27 -2.50
C ASN A 62 4.50 12.77 -1.05
N ILE A 63 4.60 11.86 -0.09
CA ILE A 63 4.35 12.12 1.33
C ILE A 63 5.31 13.19 1.83
N LYS A 64 4.78 14.16 2.56
CA LYS A 64 5.53 15.24 3.18
C LYS A 64 5.65 15.05 4.70
N GLY A 65 6.59 15.76 5.30
CA GLY A 65 6.75 15.73 6.76
C GLY A 65 5.48 16.20 7.48
N GLY A 66 4.95 15.36 8.35
CA GLY A 66 3.74 15.64 9.12
C GLY A 66 2.42 15.17 8.52
N ASP A 67 2.43 14.59 7.30
CA ASP A 67 1.22 14.08 6.65
C ASP A 67 0.57 12.95 7.46
N THR A 68 -0.76 12.92 7.43
CA THR A 68 -1.58 11.78 7.85
C THR A 68 -1.95 10.96 6.62
N VAL A 69 -1.65 9.67 6.66
CA VAL A 69 -1.80 8.77 5.49
C VAL A 69 -2.81 7.66 5.81
N PHE A 70 -3.75 7.42 4.90
CA PHE A 70 -4.64 6.27 4.93
C PHE A 70 -4.27 5.26 3.86
N ASP A 71 -3.98 4.02 4.25
CA ASP A 71 -3.75 2.88 3.35
C ASP A 71 -5.00 1.99 3.39
N ALA A 72 -5.82 2.06 2.33
CA ALA A 72 -7.17 1.51 2.31
C ALA A 72 -7.24 -0.02 2.33
N CYS A 73 -6.24 -0.70 1.74
CA CYS A 73 -6.18 -2.16 1.58
C CYS A 73 -4.75 -2.65 1.87
N SER A 74 -4.28 -2.44 3.10
CA SER A 74 -2.87 -2.45 3.46
C SER A 74 -2.18 -3.82 3.41
N SER A 75 -2.94 -4.92 3.62
CA SER A 75 -2.31 -6.25 3.77
C SER A 75 -1.61 -6.74 2.49
N PRO A 76 -0.38 -7.28 2.63
CA PRO A 76 0.29 -7.74 3.85
C PRO A 76 1.08 -6.67 4.61
N GLY A 77 1.14 -5.39 4.17
CA GLY A 77 1.75 -4.28 4.90
C GLY A 77 3.04 -3.72 4.29
N GLY A 78 3.49 -4.24 3.15
CA GLY A 78 4.75 -3.80 2.53
C GLY A 78 4.78 -2.33 2.13
N LYS A 79 3.68 -1.80 1.56
CA LYS A 79 3.56 -0.40 1.19
C LYS A 79 3.49 0.50 2.43
N ALA A 80 2.72 0.11 3.46
CA ALA A 80 2.68 0.82 4.73
C ALA A 80 4.04 0.82 5.45
N LEU A 81 4.76 -0.30 5.43
CA LEU A 81 6.13 -0.38 5.95
C LEU A 81 7.05 0.62 5.25
N LEU A 82 7.02 0.66 3.92
CA LEU A 82 7.82 1.60 3.12
C LEU A 82 7.49 3.05 3.48
N MET A 83 6.21 3.41 3.59
CA MET A 83 5.78 4.75 3.99
C MET A 83 6.31 5.13 5.38
N LEU A 84 6.23 4.22 6.36
CA LEU A 84 6.76 4.45 7.71
C LEU A 84 8.29 4.60 7.74
N GLN A 85 9.02 3.86 6.89
CA GLN A 85 10.48 3.92 6.81
C GLN A 85 11.00 5.25 6.23
N THR A 86 10.17 6.01 5.52
CA THR A 86 10.55 7.36 5.10
C THR A 86 10.67 8.34 6.27
N HIS A 87 10.11 8.01 7.43
CA HIS A 87 9.98 8.88 8.59
C HIS A 87 9.22 10.20 8.36
N LEU A 88 8.64 10.38 7.18
CA LEU A 88 7.90 11.60 6.82
C LEU A 88 6.49 11.65 7.43
N PRO A 89 5.64 10.59 7.35
CA PRO A 89 4.29 10.69 7.85
C PRO A 89 4.25 10.85 9.37
N GLN A 90 3.36 11.70 9.87
CA GLN A 90 3.03 11.77 11.28
C GLN A 90 2.27 10.52 11.72
N LEU A 91 1.34 10.06 10.87
CA LEU A 91 0.50 8.91 11.13
C LEU A 91 0.23 8.14 9.85
N VAL A 92 0.34 6.81 9.90
CA VAL A 92 -0.14 5.90 8.86
C VAL A 92 -1.26 5.04 9.44
N VAL A 93 -2.46 5.16 8.88
CA VAL A 93 -3.59 4.27 9.20
C VAL A 93 -3.64 3.16 8.17
N SER A 94 -3.24 1.96 8.57
CA SER A 94 -3.24 0.76 7.76
C SER A 94 -4.55 0.00 7.97
N ASN A 95 -5.43 0.07 6.98
CA ASN A 95 -6.74 -0.55 7.03
C ASN A 95 -6.79 -1.82 6.17
N ASP A 96 -7.50 -2.83 6.61
CA ASP A 96 -7.86 -3.98 5.76
C ASP A 96 -9.24 -4.50 6.16
N LEU A 97 -9.97 -5.06 5.19
CA LEU A 97 -11.34 -5.53 5.38
C LEU A 97 -11.45 -6.67 6.39
N MET A 98 -10.40 -7.49 6.53
CA MET A 98 -10.42 -8.71 7.35
C MET A 98 -9.41 -8.60 8.48
N GLU A 99 -9.84 -8.94 9.71
CA GLU A 99 -8.96 -8.98 10.89
C GLU A 99 -7.71 -9.84 10.68
N SER A 100 -7.88 -11.01 10.05
CA SER A 100 -6.76 -11.90 9.75
C SER A 100 -5.71 -11.25 8.84
N ARG A 101 -6.13 -10.37 7.94
CA ARG A 101 -5.26 -9.60 7.05
C ARG A 101 -4.61 -8.42 7.80
N ALA A 102 -5.37 -7.69 8.61
CA ALA A 102 -4.84 -6.65 9.50
C ALA A 102 -3.78 -7.22 10.46
N ASN A 103 -3.99 -8.43 10.99
CA ASN A 103 -3.01 -9.11 11.83
C ASN A 103 -1.72 -9.52 11.08
N LYS A 104 -1.79 -9.79 9.76
CA LYS A 104 -0.58 -9.96 8.93
C LYS A 104 0.22 -8.68 8.86
N VAL A 105 -0.44 -7.52 8.67
CA VAL A 105 0.22 -6.20 8.71
C VAL A 105 0.91 -6.00 10.05
N ARG A 106 0.22 -6.22 11.16
CA ARG A 106 0.80 -6.08 12.52
C ARG A 106 2.03 -6.98 12.73
N LYS A 107 1.94 -8.23 12.26
CA LYS A 107 3.08 -9.17 12.32
C LYS A 107 4.26 -8.65 11.50
N MET A 108 4.02 -8.16 10.29
CA MET A 108 5.05 -7.58 9.43
C MET A 108 5.70 -6.37 10.10
N MET A 109 4.93 -5.41 10.63
CA MET A 109 5.48 -4.24 11.30
C MET A 109 6.40 -4.64 12.47
N LYS A 110 5.99 -5.60 13.30
CA LYS A 110 6.83 -6.14 14.39
C LYS A 110 8.10 -6.84 13.90
N GLN A 111 8.09 -7.39 12.70
CA GLN A 111 9.25 -8.07 12.13
C GLN A 111 10.30 -7.10 11.60
N TYR A 112 9.90 -5.93 11.11
CA TYR A 112 10.78 -5.00 10.41
C TYR A 112 11.02 -3.67 11.13
N ILE A 113 10.20 -3.32 12.11
CA ILE A 113 10.35 -2.09 12.90
C ILE A 113 10.74 -2.45 14.33
N TYR A 114 11.89 -1.91 14.77
CA TYR A 114 12.35 -2.11 16.14
C TYR A 114 11.39 -1.49 17.15
N ASP A 115 11.04 -2.30 18.15
CA ASP A 115 10.15 -1.88 19.24
C ASP A 115 8.81 -1.29 18.76
N PHE A 116 8.26 -1.88 17.69
CA PHE A 116 7.03 -1.41 17.05
C PHE A 116 5.90 -1.19 18.06
N SER A 117 5.69 -2.15 18.96
CA SER A 117 4.55 -2.13 19.88
C SER A 117 4.55 -0.97 20.86
N SER A 118 5.72 -0.44 21.24
CA SER A 118 5.82 0.67 22.21
C SER A 118 5.98 2.02 21.52
N LYS A 119 6.60 2.07 20.34
CA LYS A 119 6.98 3.33 19.70
C LYS A 119 6.10 3.73 18.53
N PHE A 120 5.45 2.77 17.88
CA PHE A 120 4.72 3.01 16.64
C PHE A 120 3.24 2.65 16.73
N ASP A 121 2.91 1.50 17.36
CA ASP A 121 1.53 0.99 17.44
C ASP A 121 0.65 2.00 18.19
N ASN A 122 -0.48 2.39 17.56
CA ASN A 122 -1.41 3.42 18.03
C ASN A 122 -0.84 4.86 18.21
N HIS A 123 0.41 5.09 17.80
CA HIS A 123 1.01 6.43 17.83
C HIS A 123 1.32 6.93 16.43
N ARG A 124 2.19 6.22 15.70
CA ARG A 124 2.58 6.55 14.32
C ARG A 124 2.00 5.59 13.28
N CYS A 125 1.47 4.46 13.73
CA CYS A 125 0.83 3.46 12.88
C CYS A 125 -0.40 2.91 13.61
N ILE A 126 -1.57 3.10 13.02
CA ILE A 126 -2.80 2.47 13.48
C ILE A 126 -3.14 1.35 12.50
N ILE A 127 -3.21 0.13 12.99
CA ILE A 127 -3.59 -1.03 12.17
C ILE A 127 -4.97 -1.49 12.60
N ARG A 128 -5.92 -1.44 11.67
CA ARG A 128 -7.32 -1.74 11.98
C ARG A 128 -7.97 -2.64 10.93
N GLU A 129 -9.01 -3.32 11.35
CA GLU A 129 -10.01 -3.92 10.50
C GLU A 129 -11.06 -2.87 10.13
N GLY A 130 -11.41 -2.78 8.85
CA GLY A 130 -12.46 -1.87 8.40
C GLY A 130 -12.74 -1.99 6.91
N ASP A 131 -13.99 -1.73 6.55
CA ASP A 131 -14.39 -1.67 5.16
C ASP A 131 -14.15 -0.26 4.61
N ALA A 132 -13.18 -0.14 3.72
CA ALA A 132 -12.83 1.14 3.11
C ALA A 132 -13.97 1.77 2.27
N ARG A 133 -14.99 1.00 1.90
CA ARG A 133 -16.17 1.50 1.17
C ARG A 133 -17.12 2.33 2.04
N VAL A 134 -17.05 2.17 3.36
CA VAL A 134 -17.97 2.81 4.32
C VAL A 134 -17.26 3.52 5.46
N THR A 135 -15.95 3.62 5.42
CA THR A 135 -15.18 4.45 6.36
C THR A 135 -15.67 5.89 6.28
N ASN A 136 -15.91 6.53 7.44
CA ASN A 136 -16.57 7.83 7.55
C ASN A 136 -15.69 8.94 8.16
N GLU A 137 -14.39 8.77 8.16
CA GLU A 137 -13.41 9.78 8.59
C GLU A 137 -13.16 10.80 7.47
N TYR A 138 -14.22 11.54 7.11
CA TYR A 138 -14.17 12.49 6.00
C TYR A 138 -13.18 13.62 6.27
N GLU A 139 -12.48 14.07 5.21
CA GLU A 139 -11.51 15.18 5.25
C GLU A 139 -10.45 15.06 6.35
N SER A 140 -10.02 13.82 6.65
CA SER A 140 -9.11 13.56 7.78
C SER A 140 -7.68 13.28 7.38
N TYR A 141 -7.44 12.95 6.09
CA TYR A 141 -6.14 12.49 5.61
C TYR A 141 -5.55 13.42 4.57
N ASP A 142 -4.24 13.66 4.67
CA ASP A 142 -3.49 14.44 3.68
C ASP A 142 -3.19 13.58 2.45
N LYS A 143 -2.99 12.28 2.65
CA LYS A 143 -2.65 11.30 1.61
C LYS A 143 -3.48 10.03 1.76
N VAL A 144 -3.95 9.49 0.64
CA VAL A 144 -4.69 8.23 0.62
C VAL A 144 -4.10 7.29 -0.43
N LEU A 145 -3.70 6.09 -0.01
CA LEU A 145 -3.29 5.00 -0.89
C LEU A 145 -4.45 4.02 -1.07
N VAL A 146 -4.84 3.81 -2.32
CA VAL A 146 -5.91 2.88 -2.70
C VAL A 146 -5.31 1.76 -3.56
N ASP A 147 -4.60 0.84 -2.90
CA ASP A 147 -4.06 -0.37 -3.54
C ASP A 147 -5.11 -1.47 -3.45
N VAL A 148 -6.00 -1.47 -4.42
CA VAL A 148 -7.23 -2.29 -4.37
C VAL A 148 -6.99 -3.78 -4.56
N PRO A 149 -7.87 -4.65 -4.02
CA PRO A 149 -7.92 -6.05 -4.42
C PRO A 149 -8.06 -6.16 -5.94
N CYS A 150 -7.23 -6.98 -6.55
CA CYS A 150 -7.12 -7.13 -8.01
C CYS A 150 -7.10 -8.60 -8.41
N THR A 151 -6.96 -8.87 -9.70
CA THR A 151 -6.87 -10.23 -10.24
C THR A 151 -5.52 -10.89 -9.95
N THR A 152 -4.52 -10.12 -9.50
CA THR A 152 -3.16 -10.61 -9.21
C THR A 152 -2.60 -11.45 -10.37
N ASP A 153 -2.68 -10.92 -11.59
CA ASP A 153 -2.42 -11.65 -12.84
C ASP A 153 -1.06 -12.35 -12.84
N ARG A 154 -0.01 -11.68 -12.39
CA ARG A 154 1.33 -12.27 -12.30
C ARG A 154 1.38 -13.51 -11.40
N HIS A 155 0.70 -13.46 -10.25
CA HIS A 155 0.61 -14.61 -9.34
C HIS A 155 -0.24 -15.73 -9.97
N ALA A 156 -1.35 -15.37 -10.58
CA ALA A 156 -2.27 -16.29 -11.19
C ALA A 156 -1.66 -17.05 -12.39
N VAL A 157 -0.71 -16.45 -13.11
CA VAL A 157 0.04 -17.11 -14.20
C VAL A 157 1.04 -18.14 -13.65
N ASN A 158 1.66 -17.84 -12.51
CA ASN A 158 2.74 -18.66 -11.96
C ASN A 158 2.25 -19.74 -10.99
N GLU A 159 1.10 -19.56 -10.36
CA GLU A 159 0.60 -20.46 -9.31
C GLU A 159 -0.86 -20.83 -9.53
N ASN A 160 -1.16 -22.12 -9.34
CA ASN A 160 -2.53 -22.64 -9.40
C ASN A 160 -3.31 -22.44 -8.09
N ASP A 161 -2.61 -22.28 -6.98
CA ASP A 161 -3.26 -22.09 -5.67
C ASP A 161 -3.91 -20.72 -5.57
N ASN A 162 -5.14 -20.71 -5.07
CA ASN A 162 -5.95 -19.51 -4.90
C ASN A 162 -6.09 -18.64 -6.18
N ASN A 163 -5.95 -19.23 -7.35
CA ASN A 163 -6.01 -18.53 -8.62
C ASN A 163 -7.42 -17.98 -8.89
N ILE A 164 -7.52 -16.66 -9.07
CA ILE A 164 -8.81 -15.96 -9.29
C ILE A 164 -9.46 -16.31 -10.64
N PHE A 165 -8.70 -16.83 -11.59
CA PHE A 165 -9.22 -17.25 -12.89
C PHE A 165 -9.87 -18.64 -12.88
N LYS A 166 -9.86 -19.36 -11.75
CA LYS A 166 -10.63 -20.60 -11.62
C LYS A 166 -12.12 -20.37 -11.91
N PRO A 167 -12.81 -21.27 -12.62
CA PRO A 167 -14.24 -21.14 -12.93
C PRO A 167 -15.11 -20.90 -11.69
N THR A 168 -14.75 -21.47 -10.54
CA THR A 168 -15.47 -21.31 -9.28
C THR A 168 -15.43 -19.88 -8.73
N ARG A 169 -14.48 -19.04 -9.18
CA ARG A 169 -14.27 -17.65 -8.73
C ARG A 169 -14.74 -16.60 -9.73
N ILE A 170 -15.47 -16.98 -10.77
CA ILE A 170 -15.95 -16.06 -11.81
C ILE A 170 -16.80 -14.92 -11.22
N LYS A 171 -17.68 -15.21 -10.26
CA LYS A 171 -18.54 -14.20 -9.61
C LYS A 171 -17.73 -13.17 -8.82
N GLU A 172 -16.65 -13.61 -8.16
CA GLU A 172 -15.74 -12.72 -7.45
C GLU A 172 -15.04 -11.78 -8.44
N ARG A 173 -14.48 -12.33 -9.50
CA ARG A 173 -13.79 -11.55 -10.54
C ARG A 173 -14.68 -10.50 -11.19
N LEU A 174 -15.93 -10.85 -11.51
CA LEU A 174 -16.89 -9.91 -12.11
C LEU A 174 -17.29 -8.76 -11.17
N ARG A 175 -17.17 -8.94 -9.85
CA ARG A 175 -17.49 -7.90 -8.86
C ARG A 175 -16.31 -6.99 -8.53
N LEU A 176 -15.09 -7.36 -8.95
CA LEU A 176 -13.89 -6.56 -8.62
C LEU A 176 -14.00 -5.11 -9.09
N PRO A 177 -14.39 -4.78 -10.34
CA PRO A 177 -14.44 -3.39 -10.80
C PRO A 177 -15.41 -2.53 -9.99
N GLU A 178 -16.60 -3.07 -9.67
CA GLU A 178 -17.59 -2.37 -8.84
C GLU A 178 -17.07 -2.12 -7.42
N MET A 179 -16.43 -3.13 -6.83
CA MET A 179 -15.83 -3.03 -5.51
C MET A 179 -14.67 -2.02 -5.50
N GLN A 180 -13.80 -2.04 -6.50
CA GLN A 180 -12.69 -1.11 -6.64
C GLN A 180 -13.19 0.33 -6.77
N ALA A 181 -14.21 0.56 -7.61
CA ALA A 181 -14.84 1.86 -7.76
C ALA A 181 -15.46 2.37 -6.45
N ALA A 182 -16.17 1.49 -5.71
CA ALA A 182 -16.77 1.85 -4.43
C ALA A 182 -15.71 2.23 -3.37
N ILE A 183 -14.57 1.52 -3.33
CA ILE A 183 -13.44 1.86 -2.45
C ILE A 183 -12.88 3.23 -2.84
N LEU A 184 -12.57 3.45 -4.13
CA LEU A 184 -12.00 4.70 -4.61
C LEU A 184 -12.90 5.90 -4.30
N VAL A 185 -14.18 5.81 -4.63
CA VAL A 185 -15.17 6.89 -4.41
C VAL A 185 -15.26 7.26 -2.93
N ASN A 186 -15.28 6.27 -2.03
CA ASN A 186 -15.30 6.58 -0.60
C ASN A 186 -13.96 7.16 -0.12
N CYS A 187 -12.85 6.61 -0.57
CA CYS A 187 -11.52 7.10 -0.21
C CYS A 187 -11.26 8.55 -0.63
N MET A 188 -11.84 9.01 -1.75
CA MET A 188 -11.78 10.42 -2.14
C MET A 188 -12.44 11.36 -1.12
N ARG A 189 -13.46 10.89 -0.39
CA ARG A 189 -14.12 11.69 0.66
C ARG A 189 -13.31 11.78 1.95
N LEU A 190 -12.34 10.88 2.14
CA LEU A 190 -11.48 10.87 3.31
C LEU A 190 -10.35 11.90 3.22
N LEU A 191 -10.07 12.40 1.99
CA LEU A 191 -9.04 13.40 1.76
C LEU A 191 -9.45 14.77 2.30
N LYS A 192 -8.50 15.43 2.93
CA LYS A 192 -8.58 16.87 3.18
C LYS A 192 -8.59 17.63 1.86
N PRO A 193 -9.19 18.82 1.80
CA PRO A 193 -9.03 19.71 0.65
C PRO A 193 -7.54 19.93 0.31
N GLY A 194 -7.15 19.66 -0.95
CA GLY A 194 -5.75 19.72 -1.39
C GLY A 194 -4.90 18.50 -1.08
N GLY A 195 -5.48 17.44 -0.54
CA GLY A 195 -4.80 16.16 -0.34
C GLY A 195 -4.67 15.36 -1.63
N ASP A 196 -3.76 14.37 -1.64
CA ASP A 196 -3.49 13.52 -2.80
C ASP A 196 -3.96 12.09 -2.58
N ILE A 197 -4.44 11.47 -3.65
CA ILE A 197 -4.81 10.06 -3.70
C ILE A 197 -4.04 9.33 -4.79
N VAL A 198 -3.52 8.17 -4.47
CA VAL A 198 -2.93 7.25 -5.46
C VAL A 198 -3.78 5.99 -5.52
N TYR A 199 -4.30 5.71 -6.72
CA TYR A 199 -4.96 4.46 -7.03
C TYR A 199 -3.99 3.51 -7.71
N SER A 200 -3.90 2.30 -7.19
CA SER A 200 -2.97 1.26 -7.65
C SER A 200 -3.70 -0.07 -7.83
N THR A 201 -3.38 -0.76 -8.92
CA THR A 201 -3.89 -2.11 -9.20
C THR A 201 -2.82 -2.92 -9.92
N CYS A 202 -2.84 -4.24 -9.74
CA CYS A 202 -1.87 -5.17 -10.33
C CYS A 202 -2.46 -6.01 -11.49
N SER A 203 -3.54 -5.55 -12.09
CA SER A 203 -4.21 -6.17 -13.26
C SER A 203 -4.20 -5.26 -14.45
#